data_c8cdf0b99359f7b8624dc0170bfea740
#
_entry.id   c8cdf0b99359f7b8624dc0170bfea740
#
_cell.length_a   1.000
_cell.length_b   1.000
_cell.length_c   1.000
_cell.angle_alpha   90.00
_cell.angle_beta   90.00
_cell.angle_gamma   90.00
#
_symmetry.space_group_name_H-M   'P 1'
#
loop_
_entity.id
_entity.type
_entity.pdbx_description
1 polymer ?
#
loop_
_entity_poly.entity_id
_entity_poly.type
_entity_poly.pdbx_seq_one_letter_code
_entity_poly.pdbx_strand_id
1 'polypeptide(L)'
;MRFDFHSRKVKLLYFEEKGARKYPAEVIDAFFDAMSTIKAAQDIRDLYKFKSLHFEKLSGARQNDRSIRLNKQWRLTLRIEKDDNGDFILILDIEDYHH
;
A
#
# COMPACT_ATOMS: atom_id res chain seq x y z
N MET A 1 9.17 9.00 -0.01
CA MET A 1 7.92 9.67 -0.40
C MET A 1 6.99 9.74 0.79
N ARG A 2 6.31 10.87 0.98
CA ARG A 2 5.37 11.02 2.09
C ARG A 2 4.18 10.07 1.92
N PHE A 3 3.63 9.63 3.03
CA PHE A 3 2.42 8.82 3.01
C PHE A 3 1.55 9.13 4.24
N ASP A 4 0.27 8.80 4.14
CA ASP A 4 -0.69 8.92 5.22
C ASP A 4 -1.65 7.74 5.10
N PHE A 5 -2.49 7.55 6.09
CA PHE A 5 -3.43 6.43 6.14
C PHE A 5 -4.86 6.95 6.11
N HIS A 6 -5.65 6.40 5.18
CA HIS A 6 -7.09 6.58 5.17
C HIS A 6 -7.73 5.60 6.17
N SER A 7 -7.20 4.39 6.26
CA SER A 7 -7.71 3.34 7.15
C SER A 7 -7.03 3.42 8.52
N ARG A 8 -7.85 3.64 9.57
CA ARG A 8 -7.36 3.60 10.96
C ARG A 8 -6.80 2.21 11.31
N LYS A 9 -7.44 1.17 10.81
CA LYS A 9 -7.02 -0.22 11.04
C LYS A 9 -5.59 -0.45 10.53
N VAL A 10 -5.29 0.00 9.32
CA VAL A 10 -3.96 -0.17 8.72
C VAL A 10 -2.94 0.73 9.42
N LYS A 11 -3.35 1.92 9.81
CA LYS A 11 -2.49 2.82 10.58
C LYS A 11 -2.04 2.20 11.89
N LEU A 12 -2.99 1.58 12.62
CA LEU A 12 -2.68 0.91 13.88
C LEU A 12 -1.79 -0.31 13.68
N LEU A 13 -1.98 -1.03 12.57
CA LEU A 13 -1.10 -2.13 12.20
C LEU A 13 0.34 -1.63 12.00
N TYR A 14 0.49 -0.54 11.27
CA TYR A 14 1.80 0.00 10.94
C TYR A 14 2.56 0.51 12.18
N PHE A 15 1.90 1.30 13.00
CA PHE A 15 2.55 1.96 14.13
C PHE A 15 2.58 1.12 15.41
N GLU A 16 1.61 0.25 15.61
CA GLU A 16 1.44 -0.49 16.88
C GLU A 16 1.34 -2.00 16.69
N GLU A 17 1.42 -2.48 15.45
CA GLU A 17 1.26 -3.89 15.09
C GLU A 17 -0.06 -4.50 15.56
N LYS A 18 -1.06 -3.66 15.81
CA LYS A 18 -2.40 -4.13 16.17
C LYS A 18 -3.10 -4.78 14.99
N GLY A 19 -3.74 -5.92 15.24
CA GLY A 19 -4.52 -6.62 14.23
C GLY A 19 -3.71 -7.52 13.31
N ALA A 20 -2.41 -7.71 13.58
CA ALA A 20 -1.55 -8.54 12.73
C ALA A 20 -2.06 -9.98 12.59
N ARG A 21 -2.71 -10.50 13.62
CA ARG A 21 -3.23 -11.88 13.63
C ARG A 21 -4.36 -12.11 12.62
N LYS A 22 -4.97 -11.04 12.12
CA LYS A 22 -6.06 -11.12 11.12
C LYS A 22 -5.55 -11.44 9.73
N TYR A 23 -4.23 -11.42 9.54
CA TYR A 23 -3.62 -11.62 8.23
C TYR A 23 -2.59 -12.75 8.30
N PRO A 24 -2.34 -13.45 7.18
CA PRO A 24 -1.21 -14.39 7.11
C PRO A 24 0.10 -13.69 7.47
N ALA A 25 1.01 -14.39 8.14
CA ALA A 25 2.28 -13.79 8.55
C ALA A 25 3.07 -13.24 7.37
N GLU A 26 3.07 -13.95 6.23
CA GLU A 26 3.76 -13.49 5.02
C GLU A 26 3.19 -12.18 4.48
N VAL A 27 1.88 -11.95 4.66
CA VAL A 27 1.22 -10.71 4.23
C VAL A 27 1.68 -9.54 5.11
N ILE A 28 1.82 -9.77 6.41
CA ILE A 28 2.32 -8.76 7.34
C ILE A 28 3.76 -8.37 7.00
N ASP A 29 4.62 -9.37 6.74
CA ASP A 29 6.00 -9.11 6.34
C ASP A 29 6.06 -8.31 5.04
N ALA A 30 5.26 -8.71 4.05
CA ALA A 30 5.20 -8.01 2.77
C ALA A 30 4.65 -6.58 2.92
N PHE A 31 3.70 -6.38 3.82
CA PHE A 31 3.16 -5.06 4.12
C PHE A 31 4.26 -4.12 4.64
N PHE A 32 5.03 -4.56 5.63
CA PHE A 32 6.11 -3.74 6.17
C PHE A 32 7.22 -3.48 5.14
N ASP A 33 7.53 -4.47 4.31
CA ASP A 33 8.49 -4.29 3.21
C ASP A 33 7.98 -3.25 2.22
N ALA A 34 6.70 -3.31 1.85
CA ALA A 34 6.09 -2.35 0.94
C ALA A 34 6.13 -0.94 1.54
N MET A 35 5.81 -0.80 2.82
CA MET A 35 5.85 0.51 3.49
C MET A 35 7.27 1.08 3.53
N SER A 36 8.27 0.23 3.75
CA SER A 36 9.67 0.64 3.72
C SER A 36 10.08 1.14 2.33
N THR A 37 9.62 0.45 1.29
CA THR A 37 9.89 0.85 -0.09
C THR A 37 9.24 2.20 -0.41
N ILE A 38 7.99 2.39 0.01
CA ILE A 38 7.27 3.66 -0.17
C ILE A 38 8.03 4.79 0.53
N LYS A 39 8.43 4.56 1.77
CA LYS A 39 9.13 5.55 2.58
C LYS A 39 10.45 5.96 1.92
N ALA A 40 11.17 5.02 1.34
CA ALA A 40 12.47 5.25 0.70
C ALA A 40 12.33 5.85 -0.71
N ALA A 41 11.20 5.72 -1.35
CA ALA A 41 10.98 6.21 -2.72
C ALA A 41 11.05 7.73 -2.77
N GLN A 42 11.60 8.27 -3.84
CA GLN A 42 11.63 9.71 -4.05
C GLN A 42 10.32 10.20 -4.65
N ASP A 43 9.77 9.42 -5.57
CA ASP A 43 8.48 9.71 -6.18
C ASP A 43 7.83 8.42 -6.68
N ILE A 44 6.66 8.56 -7.31
CA ILE A 44 5.84 7.43 -7.75
C ILE A 44 6.56 6.55 -8.78
N ARG A 45 7.47 7.13 -9.58
CA ARG A 45 8.20 6.37 -10.60
C ARG A 45 9.06 5.28 -9.97
N ASP A 46 9.59 5.53 -8.78
CA ASP A 46 10.39 4.53 -8.06
C ASP A 46 9.57 3.27 -7.75
N LEU A 47 8.28 3.44 -7.44
CA LEU A 47 7.42 2.30 -7.16
C LEU A 47 7.18 1.42 -8.38
N TYR A 48 7.12 2.03 -9.56
CA TYR A 48 6.98 1.27 -10.81
C TYR A 48 8.26 0.51 -11.18
N LYS A 49 9.42 0.97 -10.71
CA LYS A 49 10.69 0.31 -11.02
C LYS A 49 10.87 -1.02 -10.28
N PHE A 50 10.26 -1.18 -9.12
CA PHE A 50 10.38 -2.40 -8.33
C PHE A 50 9.36 -3.42 -8.78
N LYS A 51 9.75 -4.30 -9.71
CA LYS A 51 8.84 -5.29 -10.29
C LYS A 51 8.19 -6.20 -9.27
N SER A 52 8.89 -6.49 -8.17
CA SER A 52 8.36 -7.35 -7.10
C SER A 52 7.14 -6.76 -6.40
N LEU A 53 6.96 -5.45 -6.46
CA LEU A 53 5.78 -4.81 -5.87
C LEU A 53 4.52 -5.05 -6.69
N HIS A 54 4.66 -5.34 -7.98
CA HIS A 54 3.53 -5.40 -8.90
C HIS A 54 2.63 -4.18 -8.73
N PHE A 55 3.25 -3.00 -8.71
CA PHE A 55 2.54 -1.75 -8.56
C PHE A 55 1.71 -1.47 -9.79
N GLU A 56 0.39 -1.50 -9.66
CA GLU A 56 -0.52 -1.41 -10.79
C GLU A 56 -1.70 -0.51 -10.52
N LYS A 57 -2.22 0.08 -11.59
CA LYS A 57 -3.45 0.84 -11.55
C LYS A 57 -4.63 -0.12 -11.54
N LEU A 58 -5.62 0.14 -10.71
CA LEU A 58 -6.85 -0.63 -10.69
C LEU A 58 -7.77 -0.20 -11.83
N SER A 59 -8.70 -1.07 -12.20
CA SER A 59 -9.62 -0.81 -13.31
C SER A 59 -11.01 -0.41 -12.82
N GLY A 60 -11.87 0.01 -13.75
CA GLY A 60 -13.25 0.34 -13.49
C GLY A 60 -13.42 1.56 -12.59
N ALA A 61 -14.35 1.49 -11.65
CA ALA A 61 -14.66 2.60 -10.74
C ALA A 61 -13.49 3.00 -9.85
N ARG A 62 -12.48 2.13 -9.71
CA ARG A 62 -11.31 2.37 -8.87
C ARG A 62 -10.08 2.78 -9.67
N GLN A 63 -10.27 3.32 -10.86
CA GLN A 63 -9.15 3.66 -11.77
C GLN A 63 -8.15 4.66 -11.17
N ASN A 64 -8.54 5.40 -10.13
CA ASN A 64 -7.63 6.33 -9.44
C ASN A 64 -6.83 5.65 -8.33
N ASP A 65 -7.13 4.41 -8.03
CA ASP A 65 -6.43 3.65 -7.02
C ASP A 65 -5.30 2.82 -7.62
N ARG A 66 -4.34 2.46 -6.78
CA ARG A 66 -3.21 1.60 -7.14
C ARG A 66 -3.16 0.45 -6.16
N SER A 67 -2.49 -0.63 -6.54
CA SER A 67 -2.26 -1.74 -5.63
C SER A 67 -0.80 -2.19 -5.65
N ILE A 68 -0.34 -2.69 -4.50
CA ILE A 68 0.92 -3.36 -4.34
C ILE A 68 0.60 -4.78 -3.91
N ARG A 69 1.20 -5.77 -4.58
CA ARG A 69 0.97 -7.17 -4.30
C ARG A 69 1.68 -7.58 -3.01
N LEU A 70 0.95 -8.13 -2.06
CA LEU A 70 1.51 -8.66 -0.81
C LEU A 70 1.74 -10.17 -0.90
N ASN A 71 0.83 -10.88 -1.55
CA ASN A 71 1.01 -12.28 -1.95
C ASN A 71 0.01 -12.57 -3.08
N LYS A 72 -0.24 -13.83 -3.40
CA LYS A 72 -1.16 -14.20 -4.49
C LYS A 72 -2.59 -13.71 -4.29
N GLN A 73 -2.99 -13.50 -3.03
CA GLN A 73 -4.36 -13.23 -2.65
C GLN A 73 -4.55 -11.81 -2.12
N TRP A 74 -3.55 -11.25 -1.44
CA TRP A 74 -3.68 -10.00 -0.71
C TRP A 74 -2.96 -8.85 -1.40
N ARG A 75 -3.57 -7.66 -1.36
CA ARG A 75 -3.03 -6.43 -1.95
C ARG A 75 -3.10 -5.29 -0.94
N LEU A 76 -2.10 -4.44 -0.99
CA LEU A 76 -2.13 -3.13 -0.33
C LEU A 76 -2.67 -2.14 -1.36
N THR A 77 -3.82 -1.54 -1.08
CA THR A 77 -4.40 -0.54 -1.98
C THR A 77 -4.07 0.85 -1.49
N LEU A 78 -3.84 1.73 -2.44
CA LEU A 78 -3.39 3.09 -2.14
C LEU A 78 -3.83 4.03 -3.25
N ARG A 79 -3.71 5.33 -2.98
CA ARG A 79 -4.05 6.38 -3.95
C ARG A 79 -2.97 7.45 -3.90
N ILE A 80 -2.69 8.05 -5.03
CA ILE A 80 -1.79 9.19 -5.10
C ILE A 80 -2.62 10.43 -4.92
N GLU A 81 -2.33 11.19 -3.87
CA GLU A 81 -3.02 12.44 -3.56
C GLU A 81 -2.04 13.59 -3.63
N LYS A 82 -2.56 14.80 -3.63
CA LYS A 82 -1.75 16.00 -3.71
C LYS A 82 -2.24 17.03 -2.71
N ASP A 83 -1.31 17.64 -2.00
CA ASP A 83 -1.58 18.76 -1.12
C ASP A 83 -0.62 19.91 -1.44
N ASP A 84 -0.57 20.93 -0.59
CA ASP A 84 0.28 22.09 -0.82
C ASP A 84 1.77 21.77 -0.85
N ASN A 85 2.16 20.62 -0.29
CA ASN A 85 3.55 20.16 -0.24
C ASN A 85 3.88 19.14 -1.34
N GLY A 86 2.98 18.93 -2.29
CA GLY A 86 3.18 18.01 -3.41
C GLY A 86 2.45 16.70 -3.24
N ASP A 87 2.89 15.69 -3.99
CA ASP A 87 2.24 14.38 -4.00
C ASP A 87 2.56 13.57 -2.73
N PHE A 88 1.59 12.79 -2.31
CA PHE A 88 1.79 11.82 -1.23
C PHE A 88 0.95 10.56 -1.51
N ILE A 89 1.30 9.49 -0.83
CA ILE A 89 0.58 8.22 -0.93
C ILE A 89 -0.45 8.15 0.20
N LEU A 90 -1.70 7.93 -0.17
CA LEU A 90 -2.75 7.67 0.81
C LEU A 90 -2.99 6.16 0.85
N ILE A 91 -2.68 5.53 1.97
CA ILE A 91 -2.85 4.09 2.16
C ILE A 91 -4.33 3.83 2.44
N LEU A 92 -4.97 3.05 1.58
CA LEU A 92 -6.40 2.80 1.68
C LEU A 92 -6.74 1.58 2.53
N ASP A 93 -6.19 0.40 2.18
CA ASP A 93 -6.52 -0.82 2.91
C ASP A 93 -5.59 -1.97 2.52
N ILE A 94 -5.66 -3.04 3.30
CA ILE A 94 -5.10 -4.34 2.93
C ILE A 94 -6.29 -5.19 2.52
N GLU A 95 -6.39 -5.52 1.24
CA GLU A 95 -7.57 -6.15 0.67
C GLU A 95 -7.30 -7.57 0.20
N ASP A 96 -8.29 -8.42 0.42
CA ASP A 96 -8.29 -9.78 -0.07
C ASP A 96 -8.81 -9.81 -1.51
N TYR A 97 -7.94 -10.14 -2.45
CA TYR A 97 -8.27 -10.26 -3.88
C TYR A 97 -8.56 -11.71 -4.25
N HIS A 98 -9.35 -12.36 -3.44
CA HIS A 98 -9.75 -13.73 -3.69
C HIS A 98 -10.83 -13.77 -4.78
N HIS A 99 -10.53 -14.48 -5.85
CA HIS A 99 -11.46 -14.67 -6.96
C HIS A 99 -12.07 -16.05 -6.91
#